data_9f12efa9738d27930b1479db11bbe0ac
#
_entry.id   9f12efa9738d27930b1479db11bbe0ac
#
_cell.length_a   1.000
_cell.length_b   1.000
_cell.length_c   1.000
_cell.angle_alpha   90.00
_cell.angle_beta   90.00
_cell.angle_gamma   90.00
#
_symmetry.space_group_name_H-M   'P 1'
#
loop_
_entity.id
_entity.type
_entity.pdbx_description
1 polymer ?
#
loop_
_entity_poly.entity_id
_entity_poly.type
_entity_poly.pdbx_seq_one_letter_code
_entity_poly.pdbx_strand_id
1 'polypeptide(L)'
;ENKAKVGKAVVIIGAGNVGCDAAAEAARLGAKTVTLIDIQEPASYGKERQQAVAVGAQFLWPRFTRSITSKGVELTNGDVLPADTVIVSIGDLPDLDFLPSEIETIRGFIAVNERAQTSDVQVYAVGDAVRLGLLTEAIGMGRKAAAAIDAVLRGREETYDQLPAIDPRR
;
A
#
# COMPACT_ATOMS: atom_id res chain seq x y z
N GLU A 1 0.93 -23.78 16.69
CA GLU A 1 0.70 -22.59 15.87
C GLU A 1 0.49 -21.38 16.78
N ASN A 2 1.39 -20.42 16.75
CA ASN A 2 1.22 -19.14 17.45
C ASN A 2 0.15 -18.33 16.71
N LYS A 3 -1.10 -18.37 17.17
CA LYS A 3 -2.15 -17.48 16.68
C LYS A 3 -1.89 -16.07 17.18
N ALA A 4 -1.98 -15.09 16.28
CA ALA A 4 -1.95 -13.69 16.65
C ALA A 4 -3.03 -13.41 17.72
N LYS A 5 -2.67 -12.67 18.74
CA LYS A 5 -3.60 -12.25 19.79
C LYS A 5 -3.89 -10.77 19.62
N VAL A 6 -5.16 -10.42 19.59
CA VAL A 6 -5.60 -9.01 19.61
C VAL A 6 -6.36 -8.73 20.91
N GLY A 7 -6.31 -7.50 21.36
CA GLY A 7 -7.12 -7.04 22.50
C GLY A 7 -8.60 -6.87 22.15
N LYS A 8 -9.35 -6.29 23.06
CA LYS A 8 -10.80 -6.06 22.85
C LYS A 8 -11.07 -4.80 22.04
N ALA A 9 -10.23 -3.78 22.19
CA ALA A 9 -10.34 -2.52 21.47
C ALA A 9 -9.15 -2.39 20.49
N VAL A 10 -9.43 -2.41 19.20
CA VAL A 10 -8.42 -2.34 18.15
C VAL A 10 -8.55 -1.02 17.39
N VAL A 11 -7.45 -0.29 17.26
CA VAL A 11 -7.37 0.88 16.38
C VAL A 11 -6.41 0.54 15.22
N ILE A 12 -6.86 0.80 14.00
CA ILE A 12 -6.09 0.59 12.77
C ILE A 12 -5.78 1.95 12.16
N ILE A 13 -4.51 2.26 12.00
CA ILE A 13 -4.04 3.50 11.37
C ILE A 13 -3.82 3.20 9.89
N GLY A 14 -4.63 3.82 9.03
CA GLY A 14 -4.75 3.54 7.60
C GLY A 14 -5.99 2.69 7.29
N ALA A 15 -6.91 3.26 6.51
CA ALA A 15 -8.19 2.66 6.17
C ALA A 15 -8.28 2.25 4.68
N GLY A 16 -7.14 1.89 4.08
CA GLY A 16 -7.06 1.25 2.76
C GLY A 16 -7.57 -0.20 2.80
N ASN A 17 -7.47 -0.94 1.68
CA ASN A 17 -7.95 -2.34 1.60
C ASN A 17 -7.24 -3.23 2.63
N VAL A 18 -5.92 -3.08 2.82
CA VAL A 18 -5.15 -3.85 3.82
C VAL A 18 -5.64 -3.56 5.25
N GLY A 19 -5.94 -2.28 5.57
CA GLY A 19 -6.54 -1.92 6.85
C GLY A 19 -7.92 -2.53 7.05
N CYS A 20 -8.73 -2.61 5.99
CA CYS A 20 -10.04 -3.26 6.02
C CYS A 20 -9.93 -4.77 6.26
N ASP A 21 -8.98 -5.45 5.61
CA ASP A 21 -8.70 -6.88 5.86
C ASP A 21 -8.25 -7.11 7.31
N ALA A 22 -7.36 -6.26 7.81
CA ALA A 22 -6.92 -6.31 9.20
C ALA A 22 -8.08 -6.09 10.18
N ALA A 23 -9.05 -5.24 9.85
CA ALA A 23 -10.25 -5.02 10.67
C ALA A 23 -11.14 -6.25 10.74
N ALA A 24 -11.42 -6.88 9.60
CA ALA A 24 -12.20 -8.11 9.54
C ALA A 24 -11.51 -9.24 10.33
N GLU A 25 -10.19 -9.38 10.20
CA GLU A 25 -9.42 -10.37 10.93
C GLU A 25 -9.35 -10.10 12.43
N ALA A 26 -9.18 -8.84 12.85
CA ALA A 26 -9.21 -8.47 14.27
C ALA A 26 -10.55 -8.82 14.91
N ALA A 27 -11.67 -8.56 14.23
CA ALA A 27 -12.99 -8.96 14.70
C ALA A 27 -13.12 -10.49 14.80
N ARG A 28 -12.63 -11.24 13.81
CA ARG A 28 -12.59 -12.71 13.82
C ARG A 28 -11.77 -13.27 14.98
N LEU A 29 -10.69 -12.59 15.37
CA LEU A 29 -9.84 -12.94 16.50
C LEU A 29 -10.42 -12.54 17.86
N GLY A 30 -11.56 -11.87 17.89
CA GLY A 30 -12.32 -11.58 19.11
C GLY A 30 -12.28 -10.14 19.61
N ALA A 31 -11.80 -9.21 18.80
CA ALA A 31 -11.95 -7.78 19.08
C ALA A 31 -13.44 -7.42 19.22
N LYS A 32 -13.75 -6.56 20.18
CA LYS A 32 -15.12 -6.09 20.44
C LYS A 32 -15.43 -4.78 19.72
N THR A 33 -14.41 -3.95 19.59
CA THR A 33 -14.46 -2.70 18.84
C THR A 33 -13.27 -2.64 17.91
N VAL A 34 -13.52 -2.26 16.66
CA VAL A 34 -12.49 -2.02 15.66
C VAL A 34 -12.73 -0.65 15.05
N THR A 35 -11.74 0.22 15.13
CA THR A 35 -11.80 1.58 14.58
C THR A 35 -10.65 1.77 13.59
N LEU A 36 -10.98 2.11 12.35
CA LEU A 36 -10.00 2.53 11.35
C LEU A 36 -9.95 4.04 11.30
N ILE A 37 -8.75 4.59 11.29
CA ILE A 37 -8.54 6.03 11.13
C ILE A 37 -7.70 6.31 9.87
N ASP A 38 -7.98 7.42 9.20
CA ASP A 38 -7.22 7.87 8.05
C ASP A 38 -7.11 9.40 8.02
N ILE A 39 -6.11 9.92 7.30
CA ILE A 39 -5.89 11.36 7.15
C ILE A 39 -6.86 12.00 6.15
N GLN A 40 -7.48 11.18 5.30
CA GLN A 40 -8.42 11.58 4.26
C GLN A 40 -9.53 10.55 4.14
N GLU A 41 -10.48 10.78 3.25
CA GLU A 41 -11.50 9.77 2.93
C GLU A 41 -10.84 8.47 2.49
N PRO A 42 -11.15 7.33 3.14
CA PRO A 42 -10.53 6.06 2.85
C PRO A 42 -10.69 5.63 1.40
N ALA A 43 -9.58 5.30 0.74
CA ALA A 43 -9.56 4.80 -0.63
C ALA A 43 -9.95 3.32 -0.74
N SER A 44 -10.28 2.66 0.38
CA SER A 44 -10.73 1.26 0.37
C SER A 44 -12.02 1.07 -0.41
N TYR A 45 -12.12 -0.05 -1.11
CA TYR A 45 -13.27 -0.40 -1.96
C TYR A 45 -13.49 -1.92 -2.00
N GLY A 46 -14.57 -2.34 -2.67
CA GLY A 46 -14.82 -3.75 -2.95
C GLY A 46 -15.11 -4.58 -1.72
N LYS A 47 -14.67 -5.84 -1.78
CA LYS A 47 -14.96 -6.89 -0.79
C LYS A 47 -14.37 -6.58 0.59
N GLU A 48 -13.15 -6.07 0.63
CA GLU A 48 -12.41 -5.78 1.86
C GLU A 48 -13.15 -4.73 2.69
N ARG A 49 -13.57 -3.63 2.05
CA ARG A 49 -14.38 -2.60 2.71
C ARG A 49 -15.73 -3.14 3.20
N GLN A 50 -16.40 -3.94 2.38
CA GLN A 50 -17.69 -4.55 2.74
C GLN A 50 -17.54 -5.47 3.96
N GLN A 51 -16.49 -6.27 4.03
CA GLN A 51 -16.20 -7.14 5.16
C GLN A 51 -15.91 -6.35 6.44
N ALA A 52 -15.11 -5.28 6.37
CA ALA A 52 -14.85 -4.41 7.51
C ALA A 52 -16.15 -3.78 8.04
N VAL A 53 -17.02 -3.28 7.16
CA VAL A 53 -18.33 -2.75 7.53
C VAL A 53 -19.22 -3.84 8.13
N ALA A 54 -19.25 -5.03 7.56
CA ALA A 54 -20.09 -6.14 8.04
C ALA A 54 -19.73 -6.61 9.45
N VAL A 55 -18.47 -6.48 9.86
CA VAL A 55 -18.05 -6.77 11.25
C VAL A 55 -18.24 -5.59 12.20
N GLY A 56 -18.85 -4.50 11.75
CA GLY A 56 -19.14 -3.31 12.56
C GLY A 56 -17.94 -2.39 12.80
N ALA A 57 -16.92 -2.46 11.95
CA ALA A 57 -15.78 -1.56 12.06
C ALA A 57 -16.19 -0.10 11.78
N GLN A 58 -15.67 0.81 12.61
CA GLN A 58 -15.92 2.24 12.48
C GLN A 58 -14.80 2.90 11.67
N PHE A 59 -15.18 3.82 10.78
CA PHE A 59 -14.25 4.59 9.98
C PHE A 59 -14.28 6.05 10.40
N LEU A 60 -13.13 6.60 10.79
CA LEU A 60 -12.98 7.99 11.22
C LEU A 60 -11.95 8.72 10.38
N TRP A 61 -12.38 9.77 9.68
CA TRP A 61 -11.50 10.67 8.92
C TRP A 61 -12.05 12.11 8.87
N PRO A 62 -11.24 13.14 8.70
CA PRO A 62 -9.79 13.11 8.81
C PRO A 62 -9.34 12.94 10.26
N ARG A 63 -8.34 12.09 10.49
CA ARG A 63 -7.71 11.88 11.79
C ARG A 63 -6.20 11.78 11.63
N PHE A 64 -5.48 12.65 12.32
CA PHE A 64 -4.02 12.71 12.25
C PHE A 64 -3.44 12.14 13.54
N THR A 65 -2.68 11.07 13.42
CA THR A 65 -2.00 10.44 14.56
C THR A 65 -0.84 11.29 15.02
N ARG A 66 -0.77 11.56 16.32
CA ARG A 66 0.37 12.20 16.99
C ARG A 66 1.33 11.17 17.55
N SER A 67 0.81 10.21 18.31
CA SER A 67 1.60 9.18 18.99
C SER A 67 0.76 7.96 19.33
N ILE A 68 1.44 6.85 19.59
CA ILE A 68 0.86 5.62 20.14
C ILE A 68 1.36 5.47 21.57
N THR A 69 0.47 5.33 22.51
CA THR A 69 0.78 5.24 23.94
C THR A 69 0.13 4.01 24.55
N SER A 70 0.40 3.75 25.84
CA SER A 70 -0.27 2.67 26.58
C SER A 70 -1.79 2.87 26.74
N LYS A 71 -2.31 4.07 26.42
CA LYS A 71 -3.74 4.38 26.45
C LYS A 71 -4.43 4.19 25.11
N GLY A 72 -3.66 4.03 24.03
CA GLY A 72 -4.16 3.95 22.65
C GLY A 72 -3.48 4.95 21.72
N VAL A 73 -4.22 5.43 20.73
CA VAL A 73 -3.75 6.38 19.72
C VAL A 73 -4.11 7.80 20.09
N GLU A 74 -3.12 8.65 20.30
CA GLU A 74 -3.28 10.08 20.49
C GLU A 74 -3.34 10.79 19.15
N LEU A 75 -4.34 11.64 18.96
CA LEU A 75 -4.52 12.46 17.78
C LEU A 75 -3.93 13.85 17.94
N THR A 76 -3.64 14.53 16.84
CA THR A 76 -3.06 15.88 16.85
C THR A 76 -3.98 16.94 17.46
N ASN A 77 -5.29 16.70 17.50
CA ASN A 77 -6.28 17.57 18.14
C ASN A 77 -6.39 17.35 19.67
N GLY A 78 -5.62 16.44 20.24
CA GLY A 78 -5.62 16.12 21.67
C GLY A 78 -6.55 14.99 22.09
N ASP A 79 -7.40 14.47 21.18
CA ASP A 79 -8.23 13.31 21.47
C ASP A 79 -7.38 12.04 21.60
N VAL A 80 -7.88 11.09 22.41
CA VAL A 80 -7.28 9.76 22.54
C VAL A 80 -8.31 8.72 22.12
N LEU A 81 -7.93 7.87 21.17
CA LEU A 81 -8.71 6.68 20.80
C LEU A 81 -8.20 5.50 21.64
N PRO A 82 -8.98 5.03 22.64
CA PRO A 82 -8.54 3.92 23.47
C PRO A 82 -8.31 2.65 22.65
N ALA A 83 -7.20 1.98 22.88
CA ALA A 83 -6.87 0.73 22.20
C ALA A 83 -6.01 -0.19 23.06
N ASP A 84 -6.34 -1.48 23.04
CA ASP A 84 -5.50 -2.55 23.58
C ASP A 84 -4.51 -3.05 22.51
N THR A 85 -4.84 -2.82 21.24
CA THR A 85 -4.02 -3.19 20.10
C THR A 85 -4.08 -2.09 19.05
N VAL A 86 -2.94 -1.70 18.53
CA VAL A 86 -2.84 -0.76 17.40
C VAL A 86 -2.18 -1.49 16.23
N ILE A 87 -2.82 -1.41 15.07
CA ILE A 87 -2.31 -1.95 13.81
C ILE A 87 -1.96 -0.78 12.89
N VAL A 88 -0.74 -0.76 12.38
CA VAL A 88 -0.30 0.27 11.42
C VAL A 88 -0.42 -0.30 10.01
N SER A 89 -1.22 0.36 9.15
CA SER A 89 -1.54 -0.07 7.79
C SER A 89 -1.53 1.13 6.82
N ILE A 90 -0.45 1.91 6.88
CA ILE A 90 -0.29 3.16 6.11
C ILE A 90 0.47 2.97 4.79
N GLY A 91 0.68 1.72 4.38
CA GLY A 91 1.50 1.33 3.24
C GLY A 91 2.98 1.20 3.62
N ASP A 92 3.75 0.76 2.65
CA ASP A 92 5.20 0.57 2.77
C ASP A 92 5.92 1.48 1.78
N LEU A 93 7.19 1.73 2.03
CA LEU A 93 8.12 2.33 1.07
C LEU A 93 9.19 1.29 0.73
N PRO A 94 9.68 1.26 -0.51
CA PRO A 94 10.77 0.36 -0.85
C PRO A 94 12.03 0.75 -0.08
N ASP A 95 12.74 -0.24 0.45
CA ASP A 95 14.08 -0.06 0.95
C ASP A 95 15.04 0.01 -0.24
N LEU A 96 15.59 1.19 -0.48
CA LEU A 96 16.45 1.50 -1.62
C LEU A 96 17.91 1.73 -1.22
N ASP A 97 18.32 1.35 -0.03
CA ASP A 97 19.68 1.56 0.48
C ASP A 97 20.77 0.83 -0.35
N PHE A 98 20.37 -0.16 -1.12
CA PHE A 98 21.26 -0.89 -2.04
C PHE A 98 21.53 -0.16 -3.38
N LEU A 99 20.79 0.92 -3.68
CA LEU A 99 20.93 1.60 -4.95
C LEU A 99 22.19 2.46 -5.00
N PRO A 100 22.92 2.47 -6.13
CA PRO A 100 23.93 3.49 -6.40
C PRO A 100 23.34 4.91 -6.36
N SER A 101 24.11 5.85 -5.86
CA SER A 101 23.70 7.27 -5.73
C SER A 101 23.34 7.94 -7.06
N GLU A 102 23.79 7.37 -8.18
CA GLU A 102 23.58 7.83 -9.55
C GLU A 102 22.18 7.51 -10.07
N ILE A 103 21.48 6.56 -9.42
CA ILE A 103 20.10 6.23 -9.78
C ILE A 103 19.14 7.23 -9.14
N GLU A 104 18.45 7.97 -9.98
CA GLU A 104 17.50 8.99 -9.52
C GLU A 104 16.29 8.36 -8.83
N THR A 105 15.87 9.01 -7.72
CA THR A 105 14.65 8.63 -7.00
C THR A 105 13.71 9.84 -6.87
N ILE A 106 12.41 9.58 -6.89
CA ILE A 106 11.37 10.59 -6.71
C ILE A 106 10.42 10.11 -5.60
N ARG A 107 10.32 10.88 -4.52
CA ARG A 107 9.43 10.59 -3.38
C ARG A 107 9.63 9.20 -2.77
N GLY A 108 10.86 8.69 -2.75
CA GLY A 108 11.19 7.38 -2.19
C GLY A 108 11.00 6.20 -3.16
N PHE A 109 10.79 6.46 -4.44
CA PHE A 109 10.67 5.44 -5.50
C PHE A 109 11.72 5.67 -6.58
N ILE A 110 12.14 4.61 -7.27
CA ILE A 110 13.07 4.71 -8.40
C ILE A 110 12.39 5.46 -9.56
N ALA A 111 13.03 6.51 -10.06
CA ALA A 111 12.57 7.24 -11.22
C ALA A 111 12.83 6.42 -12.49
N VAL A 112 11.81 6.25 -13.33
CA VAL A 112 11.93 5.56 -14.62
C VAL A 112 11.20 6.32 -15.72
N ASN A 113 11.66 6.15 -16.94
CA ASN A 113 10.98 6.63 -18.15
C ASN A 113 9.85 5.66 -18.58
N GLU A 114 9.20 5.96 -19.69
CA GLU A 114 8.12 5.13 -20.26
C GLU A 114 8.53 3.71 -20.61
N ARG A 115 9.83 3.43 -20.76
CA ARG A 115 10.40 2.10 -21.04
C ARG A 115 10.85 1.36 -19.78
N ALA A 116 10.50 1.86 -18.59
CA ALA A 116 10.95 1.36 -17.29
C ALA A 116 12.47 1.48 -17.07
N GLN A 117 13.17 2.32 -17.82
CA GLN A 117 14.60 2.56 -17.74
C GLN A 117 14.88 3.69 -16.75
N THR A 118 15.87 3.52 -15.90
CA THR A 118 16.30 4.50 -14.90
C THR A 118 17.18 5.59 -15.51
N SER A 119 17.77 6.44 -14.67
CA SER A 119 18.83 7.38 -15.08
C SER A 119 20.07 6.69 -15.63
N ASP A 120 20.37 5.45 -15.22
CA ASP A 120 21.35 4.59 -15.89
C ASP A 120 20.65 3.77 -16.99
N VAL A 121 21.09 3.97 -18.23
CA VAL A 121 20.50 3.33 -19.43
C VAL A 121 20.59 1.80 -19.44
N GLN A 122 21.43 1.20 -18.59
CA GLN A 122 21.57 -0.25 -18.47
C GLN A 122 20.68 -0.83 -17.36
N VAL A 123 20.07 0.02 -16.53
CA VAL A 123 19.26 -0.37 -15.36
C VAL A 123 17.79 -0.10 -15.61
N TYR A 124 16.97 -1.10 -15.35
CA TYR A 124 15.52 -1.03 -15.46
C TYR A 124 14.90 -1.33 -14.10
N ALA A 125 13.83 -0.63 -13.74
CA ALA A 125 13.10 -0.87 -12.50
C ALA A 125 11.60 -0.98 -12.76
N VAL A 126 10.93 -1.88 -12.00
CA VAL A 126 9.50 -2.19 -12.14
C VAL A 126 8.88 -2.53 -10.79
N GLY A 127 7.56 -2.56 -10.73
CA GLY A 127 6.79 -2.95 -9.53
C GLY A 127 6.89 -1.92 -8.41
N ASP A 128 6.85 -2.39 -7.17
CA ASP A 128 6.76 -1.54 -5.99
C ASP A 128 8.01 -0.69 -5.73
N ALA A 129 9.14 -1.02 -6.35
CA ALA A 129 10.32 -0.14 -6.34
C ALA A 129 10.11 1.16 -7.14
N VAL A 130 9.18 1.18 -8.09
CA VAL A 130 8.83 2.35 -8.91
C VAL A 130 7.56 3.03 -8.41
N ARG A 131 6.56 2.26 -8.05
CA ARG A 131 5.31 2.72 -7.43
C ARG A 131 4.55 1.57 -6.80
N LEU A 132 3.88 1.82 -5.70
CA LEU A 132 3.00 0.84 -5.08
C LEU A 132 1.79 0.57 -6.00
N GLY A 133 1.39 -0.71 -6.08
CA GLY A 133 0.27 -1.10 -6.92
C GLY A 133 -0.14 -2.56 -6.73
N LEU A 134 -0.99 -3.04 -7.63
CA LEU A 134 -1.42 -4.43 -7.63
C LEU A 134 -0.36 -5.33 -8.25
N LEU A 135 -0.34 -6.61 -7.84
CA LEU A 135 0.54 -7.62 -8.43
C LEU A 135 0.41 -7.70 -9.97
N THR A 136 -0.81 -7.55 -10.48
CA THR A 136 -1.08 -7.52 -11.93
C THR A 136 -0.42 -6.34 -12.64
N GLU A 137 -0.33 -5.19 -11.98
CA GLU A 137 0.38 -4.01 -12.50
C GLU A 137 1.88 -4.24 -12.52
N ALA A 138 2.45 -4.82 -11.44
CA ALA A 138 3.86 -5.17 -11.37
C ALA A 138 4.26 -6.17 -12.49
N ILE A 139 3.43 -7.19 -12.74
CA ILE A 139 3.62 -8.15 -13.86
C ILE A 139 3.56 -7.42 -15.21
N GLY A 140 2.59 -6.51 -15.40
CA GLY A 140 2.46 -5.69 -16.62
C GLY A 140 3.68 -4.80 -16.86
N MET A 141 4.19 -4.17 -15.81
CA MET A 141 5.43 -3.37 -15.87
C MET A 141 6.64 -4.24 -16.26
N GLY A 142 6.78 -5.43 -15.67
CA GLY A 142 7.85 -6.38 -16.01
C GLY A 142 7.80 -6.82 -17.47
N ARG A 143 6.60 -7.11 -18.00
CA ARG A 143 6.42 -7.44 -19.42
C ARG A 143 6.85 -6.29 -20.34
N LYS A 144 6.46 -5.07 -19.99
CA LYS A 144 6.83 -3.86 -20.74
C LYS A 144 8.34 -3.64 -20.73
N ALA A 145 8.97 -3.73 -19.55
CA ALA A 145 10.42 -3.60 -19.44
C ALA A 145 11.17 -4.68 -20.25
N ALA A 146 10.72 -5.93 -20.23
CA ALA A 146 11.31 -7.01 -21.01
C ALA A 146 11.23 -6.75 -22.51
N ALA A 147 10.10 -6.21 -23.01
CA ALA A 147 9.95 -5.84 -24.42
C ALA A 147 10.89 -4.69 -24.80
N ALA A 148 11.04 -3.68 -23.94
CA ALA A 148 11.96 -2.57 -24.16
C ALA A 148 13.42 -3.03 -24.19
N ILE A 149 13.82 -3.90 -23.26
CA ILE A 149 15.17 -4.49 -23.22
C ILE A 149 15.45 -5.30 -24.48
N ASP A 150 14.52 -6.18 -24.89
CA ASP A 150 14.68 -6.99 -26.11
C ASP A 150 14.82 -6.12 -27.37
N ALA A 151 14.03 -5.04 -27.47
CA ALA A 151 14.13 -4.09 -28.58
C ALA A 151 15.50 -3.42 -28.63
N VAL A 152 16.01 -2.94 -27.49
CA VAL A 152 17.34 -2.32 -27.39
C VAL A 152 18.45 -3.31 -27.78
N LEU A 153 18.42 -4.53 -27.23
CA LEU A 153 19.44 -5.56 -27.48
C LEU A 153 19.46 -6.01 -28.96
N ARG A 154 18.32 -5.95 -29.66
CA ARG A 154 18.20 -6.31 -31.07
C ARG A 154 18.33 -5.14 -32.04
N GLY A 155 18.52 -3.92 -31.53
CA GLY A 155 18.61 -2.70 -32.34
C GLY A 155 17.35 -2.44 -33.18
N ARG A 156 16.16 -2.74 -32.66
CA ARG A 156 14.87 -2.54 -33.33
C ARG A 156 13.94 -1.61 -32.53
N GLU A 157 12.92 -1.09 -33.19
CA GLU A 157 11.85 -0.34 -32.51
C GLU A 157 11.03 -1.28 -31.60
N GLU A 158 10.61 -0.72 -30.46
CA GLU A 158 9.78 -1.41 -29.51
C GLU A 158 8.37 -1.58 -30.07
N THR A 159 7.94 -2.82 -30.24
CA THR A 159 6.55 -3.15 -30.54
C THR A 159 5.86 -3.65 -29.29
N TYR A 160 5.04 -2.79 -28.69
CA TYR A 160 4.23 -3.14 -27.55
C TYR A 160 2.75 -3.03 -27.91
N ASP A 161 2.05 -4.16 -27.92
CA ASP A 161 0.61 -4.17 -28.06
C ASP A 161 -0.02 -3.49 -26.83
N GLN A 162 -0.57 -2.31 -27.00
CA GLN A 162 -1.32 -1.63 -25.96
C GLN A 162 -2.60 -2.43 -25.68
N LEU A 163 -2.55 -3.27 -24.65
CA LEU A 163 -3.78 -3.85 -24.13
C LEU A 163 -4.62 -2.73 -23.50
N PRO A 164 -5.94 -2.77 -23.69
CA PRO A 164 -6.81 -1.78 -23.08
C PRO A 164 -6.60 -1.74 -21.58
N ALA A 165 -6.54 -0.54 -21.00
CA ALA A 165 -6.46 -0.38 -19.56
C ALA A 165 -7.71 -0.99 -18.90
N ILE A 166 -7.48 -1.94 -17.99
CA ILE A 166 -8.56 -2.49 -17.17
C ILE A 166 -8.77 -1.53 -16.01
N ASP A 167 -9.97 -1.00 -15.86
CA ASP A 167 -10.33 -0.23 -14.65
C ASP A 167 -10.40 -1.19 -13.46
N PRO A 168 -9.49 -1.08 -12.46
CA PRO A 168 -9.43 -2.00 -11.34
C PRO A 168 -10.65 -1.90 -10.41
N ARG A 169 -11.53 -0.91 -10.63
CA ARG A 169 -12.74 -0.68 -9.83
C ARG A 169 -13.99 -1.32 -10.42
N ARG A 170 -13.84 -2.10 -11.50
CA ARG A 170 -14.94 -2.86 -12.12
C ARG A 170 -14.92 -4.32 -11.70
#